data_f9a2518410373df599f5578a43eca8f2
#
_entry.id   f9a2518410373df599f5578a43eca8f2
#
_cell.length_a   1.000
_cell.length_b   1.000
_cell.length_c   1.000
_cell.angle_alpha   90.00
_cell.angle_beta   90.00
_cell.angle_gamma   90.00
#
_symmetry.space_group_name_H-M   'P 1'
#
loop_
_entity.id
_entity.type
_entity.pdbx_description
1 polymer ?
#
loop_
_entity_poly.entity_id
_entity_poly.type
_entity_poly.pdbx_seq_one_letter_code
_entity_poly.pdbx_strand_id
1 'polypeptide(L)'
;MVTVRIDKFLAHKAFGTRKEVHDLIKQGLVKVNDSIVKKKDMHINPDVDVVTVQDQVVQAQLEYYIKFHKPAGYVTAVEDPVEPTIMDLLPEEFQTLKVFPVGRLDKDTEGLLLLTNDGPWAHKIIHGKKNIGKTYYVEYTGTLSEEGVRRIQEGMILGDGTECKPAQLILHNDEDVISESGELIHSCELTIYEGKYHQVKRMIGACGGTVTYLQRIAIDRITLDFIEEVGTFIDLTKAEKEIV
;
A
#
# COMPACT_ATOMS: atom_id res chain seq x y z
N MET A 1 14.91 -24.62 0.87
CA MET A 1 13.90 -24.68 -0.20
C MET A 1 12.53 -24.63 0.46
N VAL A 2 11.70 -23.68 0.07
CA VAL A 2 10.34 -23.55 0.62
C VAL A 2 9.44 -24.48 -0.20
N THR A 3 8.83 -25.49 0.45
CA THR A 3 7.86 -26.35 -0.20
C THR A 3 6.47 -26.08 0.35
N VAL A 4 5.46 -26.16 -0.52
CA VAL A 4 4.06 -25.94 -0.16
C VAL A 4 3.20 -27.12 -0.65
N ARG A 5 2.16 -27.46 0.08
CA ARG A 5 1.21 -28.49 -0.38
C ARG A 5 0.44 -27.97 -1.59
N ILE A 6 0.28 -28.84 -2.61
CA ILE A 6 -0.41 -28.48 -3.87
C ILE A 6 -1.85 -28.03 -3.65
N ASP A 7 -2.60 -28.62 -2.71
CA ASP A 7 -3.96 -28.21 -2.41
C ASP A 7 -4.01 -26.79 -1.79
N LYS A 8 -3.04 -26.46 -0.94
CA LYS A 8 -2.91 -25.11 -0.37
C LYS A 8 -2.48 -24.12 -1.43
N PHE A 9 -1.52 -24.48 -2.28
CA PHE A 9 -1.03 -23.63 -3.38
C PHE A 9 -2.16 -23.25 -4.33
N LEU A 10 -2.91 -24.23 -4.85
CA LEU A 10 -3.99 -23.97 -5.81
C LEU A 10 -5.18 -23.22 -5.19
N ALA A 11 -5.53 -23.51 -3.92
CA ALA A 11 -6.55 -22.72 -3.23
C ALA A 11 -6.12 -21.25 -3.02
N HIS A 12 -4.84 -21.00 -2.75
CA HIS A 12 -4.28 -19.65 -2.67
C HIS A 12 -4.27 -18.94 -4.03
N LYS A 13 -4.18 -19.70 -5.13
CA LYS A 13 -4.21 -19.20 -6.50
C LYS A 13 -5.61 -19.08 -7.11
N ALA A 14 -6.63 -19.04 -6.26
CA ALA A 14 -8.02 -18.82 -6.67
C ALA A 14 -8.65 -19.95 -7.51
N PHE A 15 -8.05 -21.15 -7.52
CA PHE A 15 -8.67 -22.30 -8.17
C PHE A 15 -9.81 -22.94 -7.35
N GLY A 16 -10.36 -22.19 -6.40
CA GLY A 16 -11.46 -22.59 -5.53
C GLY A 16 -11.04 -22.93 -4.11
N THR A 17 -12.01 -23.37 -3.32
CA THR A 17 -11.78 -23.90 -1.96
C THR A 17 -10.92 -25.16 -2.02
N ARG A 18 -10.32 -25.56 -0.89
CA ARG A 18 -9.55 -26.82 -0.83
C ARG A 18 -10.37 -28.03 -1.28
N LYS A 19 -11.69 -28.03 -1.06
CA LYS A 19 -12.59 -29.11 -1.49
C LYS A 19 -12.68 -29.15 -3.02
N GLU A 20 -12.89 -28.03 -3.66
CA GLU A 20 -12.95 -27.91 -5.12
C GLU A 20 -11.61 -28.25 -5.77
N VAL A 21 -10.49 -27.82 -5.18
CA VAL A 21 -9.14 -28.21 -5.63
C VAL A 21 -8.92 -29.72 -5.52
N HIS A 22 -9.44 -30.38 -4.45
CA HIS A 22 -9.39 -31.85 -4.36
C HIS A 22 -10.17 -32.53 -5.48
N ASP A 23 -11.27 -31.96 -5.92
CA ASP A 23 -12.06 -32.51 -7.02
C ASP A 23 -11.33 -32.31 -8.37
N LEU A 24 -10.65 -31.18 -8.60
CA LEU A 24 -9.76 -30.98 -9.76
C LEU A 24 -8.64 -32.03 -9.80
N ILE A 25 -8.01 -32.30 -8.67
CA ILE A 25 -6.96 -33.33 -8.55
C ILE A 25 -7.51 -34.72 -8.86
N LYS A 26 -8.68 -35.09 -8.32
CA LYS A 26 -9.33 -36.38 -8.59
C LYS A 26 -9.69 -36.58 -10.05
N GLN A 27 -10.08 -35.48 -10.74
CA GLN A 27 -10.40 -35.50 -12.15
C GLN A 27 -9.14 -35.56 -13.05
N GLY A 28 -7.94 -35.53 -12.45
CA GLY A 28 -6.68 -35.54 -13.21
C GLY A 28 -6.37 -34.26 -13.97
N LEU A 29 -7.02 -33.16 -13.61
CA LEU A 29 -6.88 -31.85 -14.26
C LEU A 29 -5.68 -31.06 -13.77
N VAL A 30 -4.97 -31.54 -12.72
CA VAL A 30 -3.80 -30.90 -12.14
C VAL A 30 -2.55 -31.69 -12.50
N LYS A 31 -1.54 -31.01 -13.06
CA LYS A 31 -0.21 -31.59 -13.35
C LYS A 31 0.89 -30.79 -12.65
N VAL A 32 1.98 -31.46 -12.32
CA VAL A 32 3.25 -30.87 -11.87
C VAL A 32 4.34 -31.45 -12.74
N ASN A 33 5.10 -30.58 -13.43
CA ASN A 33 6.13 -31.00 -14.37
C ASN A 33 5.62 -32.06 -15.37
N ASP A 34 4.45 -31.76 -15.97
CA ASP A 34 3.70 -32.62 -16.91
C ASP A 34 3.14 -33.93 -16.34
N SER A 35 3.39 -34.23 -15.07
CA SER A 35 2.87 -35.43 -14.40
C SER A 35 1.56 -35.17 -13.66
N ILE A 36 0.54 -35.99 -13.87
CA ILE A 36 -0.76 -35.86 -13.21
C ILE A 36 -0.59 -36.06 -11.69
N VAL A 37 -1.09 -35.07 -10.93
CA VAL A 37 -1.11 -35.12 -9.46
C VAL A 37 -2.15 -36.12 -8.99
N LYS A 38 -1.73 -37.13 -8.19
CA LYS A 38 -2.62 -38.15 -7.61
C LYS A 38 -2.89 -37.93 -6.12
N LYS A 39 -2.05 -37.19 -5.43
CA LYS A 39 -2.15 -36.94 -3.98
C LYS A 39 -2.36 -35.44 -3.70
N LYS A 40 -3.46 -35.13 -3.01
CA LYS A 40 -3.83 -33.75 -2.65
C LYS A 40 -2.86 -33.06 -1.70
N ASP A 41 -2.05 -33.81 -0.97
CA ASP A 41 -1.05 -33.36 -0.01
C ASP A 41 0.37 -33.39 -0.58
N MET A 42 0.51 -33.64 -1.90
CA MET A 42 1.80 -33.55 -2.58
C MET A 42 2.46 -32.20 -2.30
N HIS A 43 3.74 -32.19 -1.96
CA HIS A 43 4.53 -30.97 -1.79
C HIS A 43 5.19 -30.60 -3.11
N ILE A 44 5.14 -29.33 -3.42
CA ILE A 44 5.79 -28.72 -4.59
C ILE A 44 6.71 -27.59 -4.12
N ASN A 45 7.71 -27.29 -4.93
CA ASN A 45 8.49 -26.07 -4.82
C ASN A 45 8.02 -25.09 -5.92
N PRO A 46 7.24 -24.04 -5.60
CA PRO A 46 6.72 -23.12 -6.61
C PRO A 46 7.81 -22.41 -7.44
N ASP A 47 9.01 -22.26 -6.90
CA ASP A 47 10.13 -21.60 -7.60
C ASP A 47 10.75 -22.47 -8.72
N VAL A 48 10.46 -23.78 -8.72
CA VAL A 48 11.09 -24.75 -9.64
C VAL A 48 10.06 -25.60 -10.38
N ASP A 49 8.97 -25.99 -9.68
CA ASP A 49 7.96 -26.85 -10.25
C ASP A 49 6.95 -26.08 -11.10
N VAL A 50 6.72 -26.55 -12.31
CA VAL A 50 5.67 -26.01 -13.19
C VAL A 50 4.36 -26.71 -12.87
N VAL A 51 3.42 -25.95 -12.33
CA VAL A 51 2.05 -26.44 -12.02
C VAL A 51 1.10 -26.03 -13.12
N THR A 52 0.28 -26.94 -13.62
CA THR A 52 -0.81 -26.64 -14.57
C THR A 52 -2.14 -27.14 -14.06
N VAL A 53 -3.20 -26.39 -14.35
CA VAL A 53 -4.60 -26.78 -14.14
C VAL A 53 -5.32 -26.65 -15.47
N GLN A 54 -5.93 -27.73 -15.94
CA GLN A 54 -6.58 -27.77 -17.28
C GLN A 54 -5.63 -27.29 -18.40
N ASP A 55 -4.36 -27.70 -18.32
CA ASP A 55 -3.28 -27.32 -19.23
C ASP A 55 -2.88 -25.83 -19.21
N GLN A 56 -3.43 -25.02 -18.33
CA GLN A 56 -3.00 -23.64 -18.09
C GLN A 56 -1.95 -23.59 -17.00
N VAL A 57 -0.84 -22.88 -17.26
CA VAL A 57 0.24 -22.73 -16.27
C VAL A 57 -0.21 -21.83 -15.13
N VAL A 58 -0.07 -22.33 -13.90
CA VAL A 58 -0.33 -21.57 -12.68
C VAL A 58 0.91 -20.78 -12.30
N GLN A 59 0.77 -19.47 -12.20
CA GLN A 59 1.85 -18.58 -11.79
C GLN A 59 2.41 -19.00 -10.42
N ALA A 60 3.74 -19.10 -10.30
CA ALA A 60 4.41 -19.53 -9.07
C ALA A 60 4.28 -18.54 -7.91
N GLN A 61 4.16 -17.24 -8.21
CA GLN A 61 4.10 -16.17 -7.22
C GLN A 61 2.98 -16.38 -6.21
N LEU A 62 3.33 -16.58 -4.94
CA LEU A 62 2.39 -16.76 -3.82
C LEU A 62 2.07 -15.44 -3.13
N GLU A 63 3.04 -14.56 -3.06
CA GLU A 63 2.96 -13.29 -2.36
C GLU A 63 3.00 -12.14 -3.37
N TYR A 64 2.12 -11.18 -3.18
CA TYR A 64 2.01 -10.00 -4.00
C TYR A 64 2.51 -8.80 -3.20
N TYR A 65 3.33 -7.98 -3.83
CA TYR A 65 3.89 -6.76 -3.27
C TYR A 65 3.75 -5.68 -4.33
N ILE A 66 2.80 -4.80 -4.15
CA ILE A 66 2.33 -3.89 -5.17
C ILE A 66 2.44 -2.46 -4.66
N LYS A 67 2.87 -1.55 -5.50
CA LYS A 67 2.68 -0.13 -5.30
C LYS A 67 1.56 0.36 -6.21
N PHE A 68 0.64 1.09 -5.62
CA PHE A 68 -0.59 1.60 -6.22
C PHE A 68 -0.65 3.11 -6.04
N HIS A 69 -0.96 3.84 -7.11
CA HIS A 69 -1.21 5.27 -7.05
C HIS A 69 -2.69 5.49 -6.73
N LYS A 70 -2.99 5.60 -5.44
CA LYS A 70 -4.38 5.78 -4.98
C LYS A 70 -4.93 7.13 -5.41
N PRO A 71 -6.10 7.19 -6.07
CA PRO A 71 -6.83 8.44 -6.30
C PRO A 71 -7.55 8.93 -5.04
N ALA A 72 -7.91 10.21 -5.02
CA ALA A 72 -8.90 10.74 -4.10
C ALA A 72 -10.29 10.11 -4.34
N GLY A 73 -11.17 10.17 -3.35
CA GLY A 73 -12.55 9.69 -3.44
C GLY A 73 -12.77 8.24 -3.02
N TYR A 74 -11.72 7.44 -2.81
CA TYR A 74 -11.80 6.03 -2.44
C TYR A 74 -11.28 5.80 -1.03
N VAL A 75 -12.00 5.02 -0.22
CA VAL A 75 -11.53 4.64 1.12
C VAL A 75 -10.49 3.52 1.03
N THR A 76 -9.50 3.57 1.91
CA THR A 76 -8.48 2.53 2.04
C THR A 76 -9.03 1.37 2.87
N ALA A 77 -9.84 0.54 2.24
CA ALA A 77 -10.44 -0.65 2.84
C ALA A 77 -10.55 -1.77 1.79
N VAL A 78 -10.70 -3.01 2.25
CA VAL A 78 -10.97 -4.17 1.36
C VAL A 78 -12.44 -4.16 0.93
N GLU A 79 -13.33 -3.76 1.84
CA GLU A 79 -14.77 -3.60 1.60
C GLU A 79 -15.32 -2.49 2.50
N ASP A 80 -16.32 -1.78 2.02
CA ASP A 80 -17.07 -0.78 2.79
C ASP A 80 -18.54 -0.80 2.34
N PRO A 81 -19.52 -0.72 3.25
CA PRO A 81 -20.94 -0.84 2.89
C PRO A 81 -21.52 0.38 2.20
N VAL A 82 -20.84 1.52 2.22
CA VAL A 82 -21.37 2.83 1.75
C VAL A 82 -20.45 3.48 0.72
N GLU A 83 -19.14 3.42 0.95
CA GLU A 83 -18.15 4.18 0.20
C GLU A 83 -17.38 3.29 -0.78
N PRO A 84 -17.02 3.82 -1.97
CA PRO A 84 -16.17 3.09 -2.88
C PRO A 84 -14.78 2.86 -2.25
N THR A 85 -14.26 1.66 -2.44
CA THR A 85 -12.97 1.25 -1.89
C THR A 85 -11.89 1.23 -2.96
N ILE A 86 -10.64 1.19 -2.54
CA ILE A 86 -9.51 1.00 -3.46
C ILE A 86 -9.60 -0.33 -4.23
N MET A 87 -10.29 -1.33 -3.68
CA MET A 87 -10.43 -2.64 -4.34
C MET A 87 -11.35 -2.59 -5.57
N ASP A 88 -12.23 -1.60 -5.67
CA ASP A 88 -13.09 -1.38 -6.83
C ASP A 88 -12.30 -0.91 -8.08
N LEU A 89 -11.06 -0.43 -7.87
CA LEU A 89 -10.14 0.00 -8.92
C LEU A 89 -9.15 -1.09 -9.36
N LEU A 90 -9.13 -2.21 -8.65
CA LEU A 90 -8.13 -3.26 -8.81
C LEU A 90 -8.76 -4.50 -9.47
N PRO A 91 -7.95 -5.35 -10.12
CA PRO A 91 -8.44 -6.61 -10.68
C PRO A 91 -9.15 -7.46 -9.63
N GLU A 92 -10.32 -8.04 -10.01
CA GLU A 92 -11.14 -8.88 -9.12
C GLU A 92 -10.34 -10.06 -8.50
N GLU A 93 -9.33 -10.54 -9.21
CA GLU A 93 -8.42 -11.57 -8.72
C GLU A 93 -7.70 -11.18 -7.42
N PHE A 94 -7.45 -9.89 -7.16
CA PHE A 94 -6.79 -9.43 -5.93
C PHE A 94 -7.65 -9.68 -4.69
N GLN A 95 -8.98 -9.62 -4.82
CA GLN A 95 -9.88 -10.01 -3.73
C GLN A 95 -9.74 -11.51 -3.42
N THR A 96 -9.71 -12.34 -4.46
CA THR A 96 -9.55 -13.80 -4.32
C THR A 96 -8.19 -14.16 -3.75
N LEU A 97 -7.13 -13.45 -4.15
CA LEU A 97 -5.77 -13.59 -3.65
C LEU A 97 -5.56 -12.96 -2.27
N LYS A 98 -6.64 -12.35 -1.70
CA LYS A 98 -6.63 -11.70 -0.39
C LYS A 98 -5.57 -10.62 -0.26
N VAL A 99 -5.37 -9.86 -1.31
CA VAL A 99 -4.53 -8.66 -1.29
C VAL A 99 -5.23 -7.58 -0.47
N PHE A 100 -4.49 -6.88 0.38
CA PHE A 100 -5.00 -5.84 1.26
C PHE A 100 -4.01 -4.67 1.36
N PRO A 101 -4.47 -3.46 1.74
CA PRO A 101 -3.61 -2.29 1.87
C PRO A 101 -2.69 -2.34 3.09
N VAL A 102 -1.45 -1.90 2.92
CA VAL A 102 -0.44 -1.76 3.97
C VAL A 102 -0.53 -0.36 4.59
N GLY A 103 -1.29 -0.26 5.65
CA GLY A 103 -1.67 1.02 6.24
C GLY A 103 -2.81 1.69 5.47
N ARG A 104 -3.03 2.96 5.75
CA ARG A 104 -4.19 3.69 5.21
C ARG A 104 -3.77 5.08 4.72
N LEU A 105 -4.49 5.56 3.72
CA LEU A 105 -4.61 6.96 3.33
C LEU A 105 -6.06 7.40 3.53
N ASP A 106 -6.27 8.66 3.82
CA ASP A 106 -7.61 9.24 3.93
C ASP A 106 -8.33 9.18 2.58
N LYS A 107 -9.65 9.27 2.57
CA LYS A 107 -10.47 9.21 1.34
C LYS A 107 -10.03 10.25 0.31
N ASP A 108 -9.74 11.46 0.75
CA ASP A 108 -9.32 12.60 -0.07
C ASP A 108 -7.80 12.71 -0.28
N THR A 109 -7.02 11.82 0.30
CA THR A 109 -5.56 11.77 0.13
C THR A 109 -5.19 10.85 -1.02
N GLU A 110 -4.29 11.32 -1.86
CA GLU A 110 -3.78 10.60 -3.02
C GLU A 110 -2.41 9.96 -2.76
N GLY A 111 -1.91 9.23 -3.74
CA GLY A 111 -0.52 8.84 -3.82
C GLY A 111 -0.21 7.40 -3.46
N LEU A 112 1.02 7.18 -3.06
CA LEU A 112 1.59 5.85 -2.87
C LEU A 112 0.90 5.06 -1.78
N LEU A 113 0.27 3.97 -2.17
CA LEU A 113 -0.28 2.96 -1.26
C LEU A 113 0.32 1.60 -1.60
N LEU A 114 0.84 0.90 -0.61
CA LEU A 114 1.33 -0.46 -0.79
C LEU A 114 0.20 -1.45 -0.56
N LEU A 115 0.17 -2.51 -1.37
CA LEU A 115 -0.79 -3.59 -1.27
C LEU A 115 -0.03 -4.92 -1.22
N THR A 116 -0.50 -5.88 -0.42
CA THR A 116 0.10 -7.20 -0.30
C THR A 116 -0.87 -8.22 0.26
N ASN A 117 -0.56 -9.51 0.13
CA ASN A 117 -1.17 -10.58 0.89
C ASN A 117 -0.21 -11.21 1.92
N ASP A 118 0.99 -10.62 2.10
CA ASP A 118 1.96 -10.98 3.14
C ASP A 118 1.73 -10.15 4.41
N GLY A 119 0.96 -10.70 5.36
CA GLY A 119 0.67 -10.05 6.64
C GLY A 119 1.91 -9.72 7.48
N PRO A 120 2.87 -10.64 7.66
CA PRO A 120 4.14 -10.37 8.32
C PRO A 120 4.92 -9.20 7.75
N TRP A 121 5.03 -9.09 6.43
CA TRP A 121 5.70 -7.97 5.75
C TRP A 121 4.94 -6.65 5.99
N ALA A 122 3.63 -6.64 5.78
CA ALA A 122 2.79 -5.48 6.05
C ALA A 122 2.92 -4.98 7.49
N HIS A 123 2.91 -5.91 8.46
CA HIS A 123 3.05 -5.58 9.88
C HIS A 123 4.39 -4.90 10.18
N LYS A 124 5.49 -5.34 9.55
CA LYS A 124 6.80 -4.70 9.75
C LYS A 124 6.82 -3.26 9.22
N ILE A 125 6.13 -2.96 8.11
CA ILE A 125 6.04 -1.60 7.55
C ILE A 125 5.19 -0.69 8.43
N ILE A 126 4.07 -1.21 8.97
CA ILE A 126 3.14 -0.41 9.76
C ILE A 126 3.65 -0.20 11.20
N HIS A 127 4.16 -1.28 11.83
CA HIS A 127 4.45 -1.35 13.26
C HIS A 127 5.88 -1.77 13.60
N GLY A 128 6.74 -1.95 12.58
CA GLY A 128 8.12 -2.37 12.78
C GLY A 128 8.90 -1.38 13.64
N LYS A 129 9.98 -1.89 14.28
CA LYS A 129 10.90 -1.06 15.08
C LYS A 129 11.71 -0.07 14.23
N LYS A 130 11.81 -0.29 12.93
CA LYS A 130 12.38 0.66 11.98
C LYS A 130 11.41 1.83 11.84
N ASN A 131 11.90 3.04 12.06
CA ASN A 131 11.14 4.27 11.80
C ASN A 131 11.02 4.47 10.29
N ILE A 132 10.08 3.78 9.65
CA ILE A 132 9.82 3.88 8.21
C ILE A 132 9.15 5.23 7.94
N GLY A 133 9.87 6.11 7.26
CA GLY A 133 9.40 7.44 6.87
C GLY A 133 8.28 7.35 5.85
N LYS A 134 7.29 8.20 5.98
CA LYS A 134 6.23 8.41 5.01
C LYS A 134 6.27 9.87 4.61
N THR A 135 6.66 10.13 3.37
CA THR A 135 6.82 11.48 2.83
C THR A 135 5.58 11.88 2.06
N TYR A 136 5.09 13.06 2.37
CA TYR A 136 3.92 13.64 1.75
C TYR A 136 4.28 14.96 1.08
N TYR A 137 3.84 15.14 -0.16
CA TYR A 137 3.71 16.44 -0.78
C TYR A 137 2.40 17.05 -0.28
N VAL A 138 2.48 18.31 0.14
CA VAL A 138 1.39 19.02 0.80
C VAL A 138 1.23 20.38 0.16
N GLU A 139 0.04 20.69 -0.33
CA GLU A 139 -0.35 22.06 -0.65
C GLU A 139 -1.21 22.61 0.49
N TYR A 140 -1.00 23.89 0.82
CA TYR A 140 -1.74 24.51 1.90
C TYR A 140 -1.88 26.04 1.66
N THR A 141 -2.96 26.61 2.20
CA THR A 141 -3.16 28.05 2.34
C THR A 141 -2.82 28.50 3.76
N GLY A 142 -2.66 29.81 3.97
CA GLY A 142 -2.24 30.38 5.24
C GLY A 142 -0.72 30.41 5.39
N THR A 143 -0.23 30.73 6.58
CA THR A 143 1.20 30.88 6.83
C THR A 143 1.63 29.99 8.00
N LEU A 144 2.64 29.16 7.76
CA LEU A 144 3.25 28.40 8.85
C LEU A 144 4.17 29.33 9.66
N SER A 145 3.87 29.48 10.95
CA SER A 145 4.73 30.27 11.84
C SER A 145 6.10 29.59 12.04
N GLU A 146 7.16 30.37 12.24
CA GLU A 146 8.50 29.81 12.55
C GLU A 146 8.47 28.86 13.76
N GLU A 147 7.71 29.22 14.79
CA GLU A 147 7.48 28.38 15.95
C GLU A 147 6.76 27.07 15.56
N GLY A 148 5.78 27.13 14.65
CA GLY A 148 5.07 25.97 14.13
C GLY A 148 6.00 25.01 13.38
N VAL A 149 6.85 25.55 12.51
CA VAL A 149 7.88 24.80 11.78
C VAL A 149 8.82 24.07 12.75
N ARG A 150 9.32 24.80 13.76
CA ARG A 150 10.21 24.21 14.79
C ARG A 150 9.51 23.09 15.56
N ARG A 151 8.25 23.27 15.96
CA ARG A 151 7.46 22.25 16.67
C ARG A 151 7.25 21.00 15.81
N ILE A 152 7.03 21.12 14.51
CA ILE A 152 6.97 19.97 13.60
C ILE A 152 8.29 19.19 13.66
N GLN A 153 9.43 19.89 13.61
CA GLN A 153 10.74 19.26 13.56
C GLN A 153 11.18 18.63 14.90
N GLU A 154 10.77 19.21 16.02
CA GLU A 154 11.11 18.71 17.36
C GLU A 154 10.09 17.70 17.92
N GLY A 155 8.94 17.59 17.28
CA GLY A 155 7.77 16.88 17.79
C GLY A 155 6.79 17.81 18.47
N MET A 156 5.48 17.51 18.35
CA MET A 156 4.44 18.41 18.83
C MET A 156 3.29 17.66 19.49
N ILE A 157 2.59 18.35 20.38
CA ILE A 157 1.31 17.90 20.94
C ILE A 157 0.19 18.66 20.22
N LEU A 158 -0.74 17.91 19.63
CA LEU A 158 -1.92 18.45 18.95
C LEU A 158 -2.98 18.86 19.97
N GLY A 159 -3.98 19.65 19.53
CA GLY A 159 -4.99 20.22 20.41
C GLY A 159 -5.85 19.22 21.19
N ASP A 160 -5.91 17.96 20.77
CA ASP A 160 -6.59 16.86 21.49
C ASP A 160 -5.64 16.03 22.39
N GLY A 161 -4.40 16.49 22.58
CA GLY A 161 -3.39 15.81 23.38
C GLY A 161 -2.61 14.72 22.63
N THR A 162 -2.84 14.54 21.32
CA THR A 162 -2.08 13.58 20.54
C THR A 162 -0.61 14.03 20.42
N GLU A 163 0.33 13.23 20.92
CA GLU A 163 1.75 13.46 20.78
C GLU A 163 2.22 13.00 19.40
N CYS A 164 2.85 13.89 18.62
CA CYS A 164 3.47 13.58 17.34
C CYS A 164 5.00 13.57 17.50
N LYS A 165 5.64 12.52 16.92
CA LYS A 165 7.09 12.42 16.87
C LYS A 165 7.71 13.54 16.05
N PRO A 166 9.00 13.85 16.24
CA PRO A 166 9.78 14.67 15.32
C PRO A 166 9.58 14.26 13.87
N ALA A 167 9.38 15.25 13.00
CA ALA A 167 9.16 15.06 11.57
C ALA A 167 10.11 15.93 10.76
N GLN A 168 10.36 15.57 9.49
CA GLN A 168 11.18 16.39 8.59
C GLN A 168 10.23 17.24 7.74
N LEU A 169 10.47 18.54 7.70
CA LEU A 169 9.70 19.50 6.90
C LEU A 169 10.65 20.24 5.96
N ILE A 170 10.32 20.25 4.67
CA ILE A 170 11.01 20.99 3.61
C ILE A 170 9.98 21.93 2.99
N LEU A 171 10.18 23.23 3.12
CA LEU A 171 9.31 24.24 2.51
C LEU A 171 9.79 24.55 1.09
N HIS A 172 8.87 24.65 0.14
CA HIS A 172 9.15 25.01 -1.26
C HIS A 172 8.84 26.49 -1.46
N ASN A 173 9.76 27.35 -1.04
CA ASN A 173 9.54 28.80 -0.99
C ASN A 173 9.43 29.49 -2.37
N ASP A 174 9.86 28.82 -3.43
CA ASP A 174 9.89 29.37 -4.80
C ASP A 174 8.76 28.81 -5.70
N GLU A 175 7.85 28.01 -5.15
CA GLU A 175 6.80 27.29 -5.89
C GLU A 175 5.38 27.76 -5.52
N ASP A 176 5.26 28.93 -4.91
CA ASP A 176 3.95 29.47 -4.52
C ASP A 176 3.08 29.77 -5.76
N VAL A 177 1.83 29.33 -5.73
CA VAL A 177 0.86 29.47 -6.81
C VAL A 177 -0.36 30.23 -6.31
N ILE A 178 -0.92 31.11 -7.15
CA ILE A 178 -2.19 31.77 -6.85
C ILE A 178 -3.33 30.88 -7.38
N SER A 179 -4.25 30.49 -6.49
CA SER A 179 -5.45 29.73 -6.86
C SER A 179 -6.41 30.56 -7.72
N GLU A 180 -7.40 29.90 -8.35
CA GLU A 180 -8.47 30.57 -9.10
C GLU A 180 -9.28 31.55 -8.22
N SER A 181 -9.37 31.29 -6.91
CA SER A 181 -10.01 32.20 -5.94
C SER A 181 -9.13 33.37 -5.49
N GLY A 182 -7.87 33.43 -5.93
CA GLY A 182 -6.91 34.48 -5.57
C GLY A 182 -6.18 34.21 -4.25
N GLU A 183 -6.30 33.03 -3.66
CA GLU A 183 -5.55 32.63 -2.46
C GLU A 183 -4.15 32.16 -2.84
N LEU A 184 -3.16 32.48 -2.03
CA LEU A 184 -1.80 31.99 -2.18
C LEU A 184 -1.70 30.56 -1.64
N ILE A 185 -1.30 29.64 -2.52
CA ILE A 185 -1.06 28.24 -2.20
C ILE A 185 0.44 28.05 -2.06
N HIS A 186 0.85 27.57 -0.90
CA HIS A 186 2.22 27.14 -0.59
C HIS A 186 2.34 25.64 -0.71
N SER A 187 3.56 25.13 -0.95
CA SER A 187 3.83 23.71 -0.93
C SER A 187 4.99 23.33 0.00
N CYS A 188 4.97 22.11 0.47
CA CYS A 188 6.05 21.53 1.26
C CYS A 188 6.09 20.01 1.15
N GLU A 189 7.22 19.42 1.53
CA GLU A 189 7.31 18.01 1.84
C GLU A 189 7.36 17.79 3.34
N LEU A 190 6.53 16.88 3.84
CA LEU A 190 6.50 16.46 5.24
C LEU A 190 6.71 14.97 5.38
N THR A 191 7.82 14.57 6.02
CA THR A 191 8.10 13.15 6.34
C THR A 191 7.79 12.87 7.80
N ILE A 192 6.85 11.95 8.03
CA ILE A 192 6.47 11.46 9.35
C ILE A 192 6.89 9.99 9.54
N TYR A 193 7.18 9.59 10.78
CA TYR A 193 7.67 8.23 11.14
C TYR A 193 6.63 7.40 11.89
N GLU A 194 5.38 7.80 11.81
CA GLU A 194 4.20 7.17 12.41
C GLU A 194 2.99 7.37 11.52
N GLY A 195 1.79 7.07 11.97
CA GLY A 195 0.57 7.27 11.18
C GLY A 195 -0.63 7.44 12.10
N LYS A 196 -0.81 8.64 12.66
CA LYS A 196 -1.97 8.98 13.48
C LYS A 196 -3.11 9.51 12.62
N TYR A 197 -4.31 9.52 13.16
CA TYR A 197 -5.49 9.99 12.46
C TYR A 197 -5.29 11.41 11.91
N HIS A 198 -5.39 11.58 10.61
CA HIS A 198 -5.21 12.83 9.86
C HIS A 198 -3.96 13.62 10.27
N GLN A 199 -2.85 12.91 10.57
CA GLN A 199 -1.68 13.51 11.25
C GLN A 199 -1.12 14.70 10.49
N VAL A 200 -0.84 14.58 9.19
CA VAL A 200 -0.25 15.64 8.36
C VAL A 200 -1.15 16.88 8.36
N LYS A 201 -2.44 16.72 8.07
CA LYS A 201 -3.42 17.82 8.07
C LYS A 201 -3.48 18.55 9.40
N ARG A 202 -3.48 17.79 10.49
CA ARG A 202 -3.54 18.33 11.85
C ARG A 202 -2.26 19.02 12.26
N MET A 203 -1.09 18.52 11.87
CA MET A 203 0.21 19.17 12.14
C MET A 203 0.30 20.52 11.41
N ILE A 204 -0.01 20.55 10.12
CA ILE A 204 -0.05 21.79 9.32
C ILE A 204 -1.07 22.76 9.89
N GLY A 205 -2.28 22.30 10.23
CA GLY A 205 -3.33 23.11 10.85
C GLY A 205 -2.92 23.74 12.19
N ALA A 206 -2.24 22.98 13.04
CA ALA A 206 -1.72 23.48 14.32
C ALA A 206 -0.61 24.52 14.19
N CYS A 207 -0.05 24.71 12.99
CA CYS A 207 1.00 25.67 12.68
C CYS A 207 0.48 26.89 11.89
N GLY A 208 -0.82 26.95 11.56
CA GLY A 208 -1.45 28.09 10.88
C GLY A 208 -1.76 27.87 9.40
N GLY A 209 -1.50 26.68 8.84
CA GLY A 209 -1.86 26.33 7.48
C GLY A 209 -3.19 25.57 7.39
N THR A 210 -3.79 25.55 6.23
CA THR A 210 -4.94 24.72 5.87
C THR A 210 -4.59 23.90 4.65
N VAL A 211 -4.52 22.57 4.80
CA VAL A 211 -4.16 21.66 3.70
C VAL A 211 -5.27 21.65 2.66
N THR A 212 -4.90 21.94 1.41
CA THR A 212 -5.79 21.95 0.24
C THR A 212 -5.57 20.71 -0.65
N TYR A 213 -4.33 20.19 -0.69
CA TYR A 213 -3.99 18.95 -1.39
C TYR A 213 -2.98 18.12 -0.59
N LEU A 214 -3.13 16.81 -0.62
CA LEU A 214 -2.25 15.89 0.10
C LEU A 214 -1.99 14.64 -0.72
N GLN A 215 -0.72 14.38 -1.02
CA GLN A 215 -0.29 13.20 -1.74
C GLN A 215 0.86 12.51 -0.99
N ARG A 216 0.76 11.23 -0.72
CA ARG A 216 1.92 10.47 -0.24
C ARG A 216 2.82 10.10 -1.40
N ILE A 217 4.01 10.69 -1.45
CA ILE A 217 4.97 10.52 -2.55
C ILE A 217 5.97 9.39 -2.28
N ALA A 218 6.25 9.06 -1.00
CA ALA A 218 7.19 8.00 -0.66
C ALA A 218 6.85 7.26 0.65
N ILE A 219 7.27 6.01 0.72
CA ILE A 219 7.38 5.19 1.93
C ILE A 219 8.81 4.68 1.98
N ASP A 220 9.66 5.30 2.84
CA ASP A 220 11.10 5.11 2.84
C ASP A 220 11.67 5.34 1.41
N ARG A 221 12.31 4.35 0.81
CA ARG A 221 12.86 4.42 -0.56
C ARG A 221 11.89 4.01 -1.68
N ILE A 222 10.68 3.61 -1.34
CA ILE A 222 9.65 3.30 -2.34
C ILE A 222 8.95 4.59 -2.71
N THR A 223 8.98 4.95 -3.99
CA THR A 223 8.39 6.17 -4.53
C THR A 223 7.31 5.86 -5.56
N LEU A 224 6.63 6.89 -6.07
CA LEU A 224 5.67 6.79 -7.16
C LEU A 224 6.30 6.63 -8.54
N ASP A 225 7.64 6.55 -8.63
CA ASP A 225 8.34 6.37 -9.91
C ASP A 225 7.73 5.20 -10.69
N PHE A 226 7.57 5.40 -11.98
CA PHE A 226 6.94 4.47 -12.93
C PHE A 226 5.44 4.23 -12.73
N ILE A 227 4.76 5.00 -11.85
CA ILE A 227 3.29 4.99 -11.70
C ILE A 227 2.78 6.43 -11.79
N GLU A 228 2.92 7.05 -12.96
CA GLU A 228 2.50 8.45 -13.17
C GLU A 228 0.98 8.58 -13.17
N GLU A 229 0.28 7.61 -13.73
CA GLU A 229 -1.18 7.65 -13.86
C GLU A 229 -1.86 7.22 -12.56
N VAL A 230 -2.74 8.08 -12.07
CA VAL A 230 -3.55 7.83 -10.86
C VAL A 230 -4.51 6.66 -11.11
N GLY A 231 -4.68 5.78 -10.14
CA GLY A 231 -5.49 4.57 -10.25
C GLY A 231 -4.76 3.36 -10.84
N THR A 232 -3.48 3.52 -11.22
CA THR A 232 -2.67 2.41 -11.74
C THR A 232 -1.77 1.78 -10.66
N PHE A 233 -1.23 0.61 -10.95
CA PHE A 233 -0.38 -0.13 -10.04
C PHE A 233 0.69 -0.92 -10.79
N ILE A 234 1.80 -1.20 -10.10
CA ILE A 234 2.84 -2.13 -10.57
C ILE A 234 3.40 -2.95 -9.41
N ASP A 235 4.05 -4.06 -9.71
CA ASP A 235 4.76 -4.87 -8.72
C ASP A 235 5.98 -4.12 -8.16
N LEU A 236 6.24 -4.31 -6.86
CA LEU A 236 7.49 -3.86 -6.25
C LEU A 236 8.67 -4.63 -6.82
N THR A 237 9.75 -3.92 -7.06
CA THR A 237 11.06 -4.52 -7.37
C THR A 237 11.58 -5.33 -6.17
N LYS A 238 12.55 -6.21 -6.41
CA LYS A 238 13.19 -6.97 -5.33
C LYS A 238 13.81 -6.04 -4.27
N ALA A 239 14.46 -4.96 -4.70
CA ALA A 239 15.08 -3.99 -3.80
C ALA A 239 14.04 -3.25 -2.93
N GLU A 240 12.88 -2.92 -3.49
CA GLU A 240 11.78 -2.28 -2.74
C GLU A 240 11.15 -3.23 -1.71
N LYS A 241 11.06 -4.54 -1.99
CA LYS A 241 10.56 -5.53 -1.02
C LYS A 241 11.44 -5.67 0.23
N GLU A 242 12.73 -5.38 0.10
CA GLU A 242 13.73 -5.51 1.17
C GLU A 242 13.81 -4.27 2.09
N ILE A 243 12.79 -3.40 2.11
CA ILE A 243 12.75 -2.21 2.99
C ILE A 243 12.60 -2.60 4.49
N VAL A 244 12.15 -3.81 4.80
CA VAL A 244 11.87 -4.33 6.16
C VAL A 244 12.59 -5.64 6.45
#